data_04989d40a65833b2a6de578f42ba482d
#
_entry.id   04989d40a65833b2a6de578f42ba482d
#
_cell.length_a   1.000
_cell.length_b   1.000
_cell.length_c   1.000
_cell.angle_alpha   90.00
_cell.angle_beta   90.00
_cell.angle_gamma   90.00
#
_symmetry.space_group_name_H-M   'P 1'
#
loop_
_entity.id
_entity.type
_entity.pdbx_description
1 polymer ?
#
loop_
_entity_poly.entity_id
_entity_poly.type
_entity_poly.pdbx_seq_one_letter_code
_entity_poly.pdbx_strand_id
1 'polypeptide(L)'
;QVLNTIYEMTGKRFKLTRHFIQNEDWDFLMMVEMGTDRIQHAFWGFFDNRHPRYLPGNKYENVIFDYYRYIDDEIGKTLALLDEDTLVLIVSDHGAMMMEGGICINEWLINNGYLKLIHYPDEVTQISKDMIDWGKTRVWGEGGYYGRLFFNVKDREPDGIIPKQNYEFVRNELIAALEDQRDQAGQKINTKVFKPEEIYSECRNIPPDLIVYYGDLAWRSIGSVGHNSVWANENDTGADDANHSRHGIFVMSGDNGYHSERRDGLKIMDVTPTVLDRMGIDIPWYMEGDVIK
;
A
#
# COMPACT_ATOMS: atom_id res chain seq x y z
N GLN A 1 7.08 19.02 15.09
CA GLN A 1 7.06 19.62 13.73
C GLN A 1 6.15 18.82 12.80
N VAL A 2 6.37 17.50 12.60
CA VAL A 2 5.59 16.66 11.69
C VAL A 2 4.08 16.73 11.99
N LEU A 3 3.67 16.52 13.24
CA LEU A 3 2.26 16.60 13.65
C LEU A 3 1.59 17.90 13.23
N ASN A 4 2.22 19.04 13.51
CA ASN A 4 1.67 20.35 13.15
C ASN A 4 1.53 20.51 11.64
N THR A 5 2.50 20.02 10.88
CA THR A 5 2.46 20.06 9.40
C THR A 5 1.28 19.24 8.85
N ILE A 6 0.98 18.07 9.45
CA ILE A 6 -0.17 17.25 9.05
C ILE A 6 -1.47 18.02 9.28
N TYR A 7 -1.71 18.57 10.48
CA TYR A 7 -2.91 19.37 10.78
C TYR A 7 -3.05 20.60 9.88
N GLU A 8 -1.94 21.31 9.62
CA GLU A 8 -1.93 22.48 8.74
C GLU A 8 -2.30 22.11 7.30
N MET A 9 -1.74 21.02 6.77
CA MET A 9 -2.05 20.53 5.44
C MET A 9 -3.54 20.19 5.32
N THR A 10 -4.09 19.45 6.26
CA THR A 10 -5.49 19.04 6.31
C THR A 10 -6.42 20.26 6.40
N GLY A 11 -6.15 21.19 7.32
CA GLY A 11 -6.93 22.40 7.46
C GLY A 11 -6.98 23.25 6.18
N LYS A 12 -5.85 23.34 5.46
CA LYS A 12 -5.79 24.03 4.15
C LYS A 12 -6.65 23.32 3.09
N ARG A 13 -6.62 21.98 3.04
CA ARG A 13 -7.42 21.21 2.09
C ARG A 13 -8.90 21.35 2.33
N PHE A 14 -9.37 21.17 3.56
CA PHE A 14 -10.78 21.36 3.90
C PHE A 14 -11.24 22.81 3.67
N LYS A 15 -10.40 23.79 3.97
CA LYS A 15 -10.72 25.21 3.66
C LYS A 15 -10.87 25.43 2.16
N LEU A 16 -9.99 24.87 1.35
CA LEU A 16 -10.06 24.96 -0.11
C LEU A 16 -11.30 24.25 -0.66
N THR A 17 -11.62 23.07 -0.17
CA THR A 17 -12.81 22.31 -0.55
C THR A 17 -14.08 23.11 -0.27
N ARG A 18 -14.23 23.67 0.94
CA ARG A 18 -15.37 24.52 1.28
C ARG A 18 -15.44 25.80 0.44
N HIS A 19 -14.28 26.34 0.03
CA HIS A 19 -14.25 27.47 -0.89
C HIS A 19 -14.84 27.10 -2.26
N PHE A 20 -14.47 25.97 -2.83
CA PHE A 20 -15.02 25.50 -4.09
C PHE A 20 -16.52 25.18 -3.99
N ILE A 21 -16.96 24.52 -2.94
CA ILE A 21 -18.38 24.23 -2.69
C ILE A 21 -19.23 25.53 -2.71
N GLN A 22 -18.72 26.62 -2.15
CA GLN A 22 -19.47 27.86 -1.99
C GLN A 22 -19.36 28.85 -3.17
N ASN A 23 -18.32 28.72 -4.01
CA ASN A 23 -18.01 29.78 -4.98
C ASN A 23 -17.91 29.29 -6.43
N GLU A 24 -17.97 27.98 -6.66
CA GLU A 24 -17.89 27.41 -8.01
C GLU A 24 -19.14 26.56 -8.28
N ASP A 25 -19.57 26.53 -9.54
CA ASP A 25 -20.60 25.59 -10.00
C ASP A 25 -19.95 24.22 -10.22
N TRP A 26 -20.50 23.17 -9.62
CA TRP A 26 -19.95 21.82 -9.75
C TRP A 26 -21.06 20.75 -9.77
N ASP A 27 -20.89 19.75 -10.61
CA ASP A 27 -21.69 18.52 -10.61
C ASP A 27 -20.96 17.39 -9.86
N PHE A 28 -19.63 17.45 -9.82
CA PHE A 28 -18.78 16.49 -9.12
C PHE A 28 -17.58 17.19 -8.47
N LEU A 29 -17.38 16.94 -7.20
CA LEU A 29 -16.22 17.44 -6.46
C LEU A 29 -15.53 16.29 -5.73
N MET A 30 -14.22 16.17 -5.86
CA MET A 30 -13.41 15.16 -5.18
C MET A 30 -12.27 15.83 -4.43
N MET A 31 -12.10 15.46 -3.16
CA MET A 31 -10.96 15.84 -2.33
C MET A 31 -10.22 14.60 -1.87
N VAL A 32 -8.90 14.64 -1.89
CA VAL A 32 -8.04 13.59 -1.31
C VAL A 32 -7.44 14.09 -0.01
N GLU A 33 -7.71 13.41 1.12
CA GLU A 33 -7.12 13.69 2.41
C GLU A 33 -6.02 12.68 2.74
N MET A 34 -4.78 13.14 2.70
CA MET A 34 -3.61 12.32 2.95
C MET A 34 -3.15 12.31 4.41
N GLY A 35 -3.75 13.15 5.26
CA GLY A 35 -3.30 13.29 6.64
C GLY A 35 -3.60 12.07 7.47
N THR A 36 -4.67 11.32 7.16
CA THR A 36 -4.99 10.04 7.79
C THR A 36 -3.89 9.01 7.58
N ASP A 37 -3.38 8.88 6.37
CA ASP A 37 -2.24 8.05 6.03
C ASP A 37 -0.97 8.51 6.77
N ARG A 38 -0.65 9.80 6.67
CA ARG A 38 0.56 10.39 7.28
C ARG A 38 0.60 10.27 8.80
N ILE A 39 -0.53 10.44 9.49
CA ILE A 39 -0.59 10.31 10.94
C ILE A 39 -0.38 8.87 11.39
N GLN A 40 -0.92 7.91 10.64
CA GLN A 40 -0.76 6.49 10.90
C GLN A 40 0.69 6.07 10.73
N HIS A 41 1.33 6.39 9.61
CA HIS A 41 2.73 6.07 9.37
C HIS A 41 3.67 6.68 10.42
N ALA A 42 3.46 7.96 10.78
CA ALA A 42 4.37 8.66 11.68
C ALA A 42 4.16 8.33 13.17
N PHE A 43 2.99 7.83 13.57
CA PHE A 43 2.63 7.75 15.00
C PHE A 43 2.06 6.41 15.46
N TRP A 44 2.02 5.37 14.62
CA TRP A 44 1.47 4.06 15.02
C TRP A 44 2.19 3.47 16.21
N GLY A 45 3.50 3.56 16.25
CA GLY A 45 4.34 3.07 17.34
C GLY A 45 4.12 3.76 18.68
N PHE A 46 3.46 4.93 18.71
CA PHE A 46 3.09 5.63 19.93
C PHE A 46 1.67 5.31 20.40
N PHE A 47 0.84 4.80 19.49
CA PHE A 47 -0.59 4.56 19.70
C PHE A 47 -0.90 3.10 20.04
N ASP A 48 -0.34 2.12 19.31
CA ASP A 48 -0.62 0.70 19.46
C ASP A 48 0.25 0.08 20.55
N ASN A 49 -0.35 -0.39 21.61
CA ASN A 49 0.36 -1.00 22.75
C ASN A 49 1.03 -2.36 22.42
N ARG A 50 0.77 -2.93 21.27
CA ARG A 50 1.44 -4.14 20.75
C ARG A 50 2.74 -3.80 20.02
N HIS A 51 2.92 -2.54 19.63
CA HIS A 51 4.11 -2.12 18.88
C HIS A 51 5.36 -2.12 19.78
N PRO A 52 6.52 -2.65 19.33
CA PRO A 52 7.74 -2.74 20.14
C PRO A 52 8.25 -1.41 20.71
N ARG A 53 7.93 -0.28 20.03
CA ARG A 53 8.32 1.08 20.46
C ARG A 53 7.30 1.78 21.35
N TYR A 54 6.18 1.13 21.65
CA TYR A 54 5.15 1.73 22.50
C TYR A 54 5.64 1.92 23.93
N LEU A 55 5.41 3.10 24.48
CA LEU A 55 5.66 3.43 25.88
C LEU A 55 4.37 3.95 26.51
N PRO A 56 3.83 3.28 27.56
CA PRO A 56 2.61 3.73 28.22
C PRO A 56 2.73 5.17 28.75
N GLY A 57 1.69 5.97 28.57
CA GLY A 57 1.66 7.36 29.02
C GLY A 57 2.54 8.31 28.19
N ASN A 58 2.98 7.91 26.99
CA ASN A 58 3.69 8.82 26.10
C ASN A 58 2.76 9.94 25.62
N LYS A 59 3.32 11.10 25.31
CA LYS A 59 2.54 12.31 24.94
C LYS A 59 1.78 12.19 23.62
N TYR A 60 2.00 11.15 22.83
CA TYR A 60 1.36 10.91 21.53
C TYR A 60 0.40 9.73 21.54
N GLU A 61 0.11 9.16 22.68
CA GLU A 61 -0.72 7.96 22.85
C GLU A 61 -2.12 8.10 22.20
N ASN A 62 -2.70 9.30 22.24
CA ASN A 62 -4.02 9.60 21.68
C ASN A 62 -3.96 10.32 20.31
N VAL A 63 -2.78 10.53 19.75
CA VAL A 63 -2.60 11.43 18.59
C VAL A 63 -3.42 11.01 17.35
N ILE A 64 -3.51 9.71 17.09
CA ILE A 64 -4.30 9.19 15.96
C ILE A 64 -5.79 9.40 16.23
N PHE A 65 -6.26 9.09 17.43
CA PHE A 65 -7.65 9.31 17.84
C PHE A 65 -8.05 10.80 17.77
N ASP A 66 -7.24 11.70 18.30
CA ASP A 66 -7.49 13.14 18.27
C ASP A 66 -7.50 13.68 16.83
N TYR A 67 -6.66 13.12 15.97
CA TYR A 67 -6.63 13.49 14.57
C TYR A 67 -7.91 13.05 13.83
N TYR A 68 -8.41 11.83 14.07
CA TYR A 68 -9.67 11.37 13.49
C TYR A 68 -10.86 12.19 13.97
N ARG A 69 -10.88 12.62 15.22
CA ARG A 69 -11.89 13.57 15.71
C ARG A 69 -11.82 14.91 14.98
N TYR A 70 -10.62 15.40 14.74
CA TYR A 70 -10.43 16.63 13.97
C TYR A 70 -10.94 16.50 12.52
N ILE A 71 -10.68 15.37 11.86
CA ILE A 71 -11.21 15.07 10.53
C ILE A 71 -12.74 15.01 10.56
N ASP A 72 -13.33 14.35 11.53
CA ASP A 72 -14.78 14.27 11.70
C ASP A 72 -15.42 15.66 11.84
N ASP A 73 -14.83 16.52 12.66
CA ASP A 73 -15.25 17.91 12.79
C ASP A 73 -15.15 18.71 11.46
N GLU A 74 -14.09 18.52 10.71
CA GLU A 74 -13.90 19.18 9.41
C GLU A 74 -14.87 18.65 8.34
N ILE A 75 -15.15 17.34 8.34
CA ILE A 75 -16.21 16.73 7.51
C ILE A 75 -17.56 17.33 7.88
N GLY A 76 -17.92 17.37 9.16
CA GLY A 76 -19.18 17.96 9.62
C GLY A 76 -19.38 19.41 9.16
N LYS A 77 -18.33 20.26 9.25
CA LYS A 77 -18.35 21.63 8.73
C LYS A 77 -18.53 21.69 7.21
N THR A 78 -18.05 20.70 6.49
CA THR A 78 -18.16 20.62 5.03
C THR A 78 -19.56 20.17 4.63
N LEU A 79 -20.09 19.13 5.29
CA LEU A 79 -21.45 18.64 5.07
C LEU A 79 -22.52 19.70 5.31
N ALA A 80 -22.30 20.58 6.29
CA ALA A 80 -23.22 21.69 6.59
C ALA A 80 -23.36 22.73 5.45
N LEU A 81 -22.54 22.66 4.42
CA LEU A 81 -22.58 23.54 3.23
C LEU A 81 -23.24 22.87 2.02
N LEU A 82 -23.59 21.60 2.12
CA LEU A 82 -24.15 20.82 1.03
C LEU A 82 -25.68 20.82 1.09
N ASP A 83 -26.32 20.72 -0.06
CA ASP A 83 -27.76 20.58 -0.18
C ASP A 83 -28.17 19.13 0.15
N GLU A 84 -29.45 18.94 0.51
CA GLU A 84 -30.02 17.63 0.90
C GLU A 84 -29.93 16.58 -0.22
N ASP A 85 -29.90 17.00 -1.47
CA ASP A 85 -29.81 16.14 -2.66
C ASP A 85 -28.36 15.77 -3.02
N THR A 86 -27.37 16.27 -2.29
CA THR A 86 -25.96 15.99 -2.56
C THR A 86 -25.59 14.58 -2.09
N LEU A 87 -25.16 13.73 -3.01
CA LEU A 87 -24.58 12.42 -2.68
C LEU A 87 -23.16 12.61 -2.13
N VAL A 88 -22.91 12.09 -0.95
CA VAL A 88 -21.58 12.12 -0.30
C VAL A 88 -20.99 10.74 -0.21
N LEU A 89 -19.75 10.60 -0.67
CA LEU A 89 -18.94 9.39 -0.56
C LEU A 89 -17.70 9.68 0.27
N ILE A 90 -17.44 8.84 1.28
CA ILE A 90 -16.16 8.81 2.01
C ILE A 90 -15.54 7.44 1.75
N VAL A 91 -14.40 7.43 1.08
CA VAL A 91 -13.77 6.20 0.60
C VAL A 91 -12.28 6.26 0.94
N SER A 92 -11.70 5.14 1.34
CA SER A 92 -10.25 4.98 1.39
C SER A 92 -9.78 3.96 0.33
N ASP A 93 -8.62 4.17 -0.22
CA ASP A 93 -7.93 3.25 -1.13
C ASP A 93 -7.41 2.01 -0.41
N HIS A 94 -7.03 2.15 0.86
CA HIS A 94 -6.60 1.08 1.77
C HIS A 94 -6.88 1.46 3.23
N GLY A 95 -6.66 0.55 4.14
CA GLY A 95 -6.57 0.82 5.57
C GLY A 95 -5.12 0.91 6.03
N ALA A 96 -4.90 0.89 7.33
CA ALA A 96 -3.57 0.80 7.91
C ALA A 96 -3.50 -0.32 8.95
N MET A 97 -2.28 -0.78 9.21
CA MET A 97 -1.99 -1.79 10.21
C MET A 97 -0.59 -1.57 10.80
N MET A 98 -0.34 -2.15 11.96
CA MET A 98 0.98 -2.16 12.58
C MET A 98 1.99 -2.81 11.64
N MET A 99 3.15 -2.19 11.47
CA MET A 99 4.28 -2.79 10.78
C MET A 99 5.14 -3.55 11.80
N GLU A 100 5.40 -4.83 11.55
CA GLU A 100 6.22 -5.68 12.41
C GLU A 100 7.72 -5.51 12.15
N GLY A 101 8.08 -5.05 10.95
CA GLY A 101 9.46 -4.81 10.54
C GLY A 101 9.61 -4.83 9.02
N GLY A 102 10.85 -4.99 8.56
CA GLY A 102 11.21 -5.06 7.14
C GLY A 102 11.87 -6.37 6.75
N ILE A 103 11.60 -6.81 5.53
CA ILE A 103 12.29 -7.93 4.88
C ILE A 103 13.14 -7.37 3.75
N CYS A 104 14.47 -7.53 3.89
CA CYS A 104 15.45 -7.14 2.89
C CYS A 104 15.43 -8.18 1.77
N ILE A 105 14.55 -7.98 0.78
CA ILE A 105 14.26 -8.99 -0.25
C ILE A 105 15.51 -9.35 -1.07
N ASN A 106 16.35 -8.39 -1.39
CA ASN A 106 17.56 -8.67 -2.16
C ASN A 106 18.61 -9.42 -1.34
N GLU A 107 18.68 -9.21 -0.02
CA GLU A 107 19.50 -10.06 0.86
C GLU A 107 18.97 -11.51 0.88
N TRP A 108 17.66 -11.68 0.95
CA TRP A 108 17.05 -12.99 0.88
C TRP A 108 17.36 -13.69 -0.46
N LEU A 109 17.24 -12.97 -1.57
CA LEU A 109 17.56 -13.48 -2.91
C LEU A 109 19.05 -13.82 -3.06
N ILE A 110 19.94 -13.02 -2.48
CA ILE A 110 21.39 -13.30 -2.46
C ILE A 110 21.67 -14.58 -1.67
N ASN A 111 21.13 -14.70 -0.46
CA ASN A 111 21.35 -15.83 0.42
C ASN A 111 20.82 -17.16 -0.17
N ASN A 112 19.76 -17.07 -1.00
CA ASN A 112 19.16 -18.23 -1.67
C ASN A 112 19.67 -18.45 -3.11
N GLY A 113 20.69 -17.68 -3.55
CA GLY A 113 21.36 -17.86 -4.84
C GLY A 113 20.54 -17.44 -6.07
N TYR A 114 19.54 -16.60 -5.90
CA TYR A 114 18.77 -16.01 -7.00
C TYR A 114 19.40 -14.72 -7.53
N LEU A 115 20.01 -13.93 -6.67
CA LEU A 115 20.67 -12.66 -6.98
C LEU A 115 22.19 -12.76 -6.70
N LYS A 116 22.99 -12.27 -7.62
CA LYS A 116 24.43 -12.15 -7.43
C LYS A 116 24.89 -10.72 -7.68
N LEU A 117 25.58 -10.13 -6.70
CA LEU A 117 26.25 -8.85 -6.88
C LEU A 117 27.69 -9.07 -7.36
N ILE A 118 28.21 -8.11 -8.13
CA ILE A 118 29.63 -8.05 -8.53
C ILE A 118 30.51 -7.83 -7.30
N HIS A 119 30.12 -6.85 -6.47
CA HIS A 119 30.70 -6.58 -5.15
C HIS A 119 29.57 -6.33 -4.16
N TYR A 120 29.67 -6.96 -2.99
CA TYR A 120 28.73 -6.68 -1.92
C TYR A 120 29.11 -5.37 -1.23
N PRO A 121 28.19 -4.40 -1.04
CA PRO A 121 28.52 -3.10 -0.47
C PRO A 121 28.82 -3.18 1.03
N ASP A 122 29.71 -2.33 1.49
CA ASP A 122 30.07 -2.22 2.92
C ASP A 122 29.00 -1.46 3.74
N GLU A 123 28.18 -0.65 3.08
CA GLU A 123 27.11 0.15 3.69
C GLU A 123 25.79 -0.10 2.99
N VAL A 124 24.67 0.13 3.72
CA VAL A 124 23.33 0.02 3.16
C VAL A 124 23.17 0.96 1.96
N THR A 125 22.87 0.38 0.81
CA THR A 125 22.85 1.07 -0.47
C THR A 125 21.66 0.62 -1.31
N GLN A 126 21.03 1.57 -1.98
CA GLN A 126 20.01 1.24 -2.97
C GLN A 126 20.62 0.41 -4.10
N ILE A 127 20.01 -0.72 -4.41
CA ILE A 127 20.52 -1.57 -5.48
C ILE A 127 20.44 -0.86 -6.84
N SER A 128 21.52 -0.93 -7.62
CA SER A 128 21.55 -0.43 -8.99
C SER A 128 21.96 -1.53 -9.96
N LYS A 129 21.58 -1.38 -11.23
CA LYS A 129 21.88 -2.36 -12.29
C LYS A 129 23.38 -2.67 -12.42
N ASP A 130 24.24 -1.70 -12.12
CA ASP A 130 25.70 -1.82 -12.27
C ASP A 130 26.32 -2.65 -11.12
N MET A 131 25.58 -2.86 -10.03
CA MET A 131 26.01 -3.72 -8.93
C MET A 131 25.73 -5.21 -9.21
N ILE A 132 24.84 -5.52 -10.15
CA ILE A 132 24.33 -6.88 -10.38
C ILE A 132 25.19 -7.63 -11.40
N ASP A 133 25.62 -8.83 -11.05
CA ASP A 133 26.18 -9.82 -12.01
C ASP A 133 25.03 -10.50 -12.77
N TRP A 134 24.61 -9.88 -13.87
CA TRP A 134 23.47 -10.35 -14.66
C TRP A 134 23.67 -11.75 -15.25
N GLY A 135 24.91 -12.14 -15.53
CA GLY A 135 25.23 -13.48 -16.02
C GLY A 135 25.00 -14.59 -14.98
N LYS A 136 24.75 -14.21 -13.70
CA LYS A 136 24.51 -15.16 -12.59
C LYS A 136 23.24 -14.87 -11.81
N THR A 137 22.53 -13.79 -12.15
CA THR A 137 21.30 -13.37 -11.47
C THR A 137 20.09 -13.89 -12.20
N ARG A 138 19.25 -14.66 -11.49
CA ARG A 138 17.97 -15.16 -11.99
C ARG A 138 16.81 -14.22 -11.66
N VAL A 139 16.82 -13.62 -10.46
CA VAL A 139 15.74 -12.79 -9.94
C VAL A 139 16.32 -11.63 -9.16
N TRP A 140 15.72 -10.45 -9.27
CA TRP A 140 15.99 -9.31 -8.40
C TRP A 140 14.67 -8.72 -7.89
N GLY A 141 14.73 -7.93 -6.82
CA GLY A 141 13.59 -7.37 -6.14
C GLY A 141 13.63 -5.86 -6.00
N GLU A 142 12.47 -5.24 -6.04
CA GLU A 142 12.25 -3.87 -5.61
C GLU A 142 11.38 -3.83 -4.35
N GLY A 143 11.75 -2.94 -3.43
CA GLY A 143 11.07 -2.73 -2.17
C GLY A 143 9.87 -1.79 -2.27
N GLY A 144 9.26 -1.56 -1.12
CA GLY A 144 8.09 -0.72 -0.91
C GLY A 144 7.16 -1.34 0.14
N TYR A 145 5.90 -0.98 0.13
CA TYR A 145 4.89 -1.60 1.02
C TYR A 145 4.71 -3.09 0.75
N TYR A 146 5.04 -3.54 -0.44
CA TYR A 146 5.09 -4.94 -0.86
C TYR A 146 6.30 -5.16 -1.78
N GLY A 147 6.72 -6.43 -1.91
CA GLY A 147 7.81 -6.82 -2.80
C GLY A 147 7.36 -6.94 -4.24
N ARG A 148 8.19 -6.48 -5.16
CA ARG A 148 8.05 -6.70 -6.61
C ARG A 148 9.27 -7.44 -7.10
N LEU A 149 9.09 -8.62 -7.67
CA LEU A 149 10.16 -9.47 -8.16
C LEU A 149 10.16 -9.53 -9.68
N PHE A 150 11.34 -9.42 -10.26
CA PHE A 150 11.59 -9.44 -11.69
C PHE A 150 12.55 -10.58 -12.02
N PHE A 151 12.26 -11.29 -13.10
CA PHE A 151 13.03 -12.47 -13.51
C PHE A 151 13.89 -12.15 -14.73
N ASN A 152 15.13 -12.61 -14.71
CA ASN A 152 16.10 -12.42 -15.78
C ASN A 152 15.92 -13.48 -16.89
N VAL A 153 14.88 -13.32 -17.69
CA VAL A 153 14.44 -14.30 -18.70
C VAL A 153 15.17 -14.08 -20.01
N LYS A 154 15.68 -15.16 -20.60
CA LYS A 154 16.36 -15.16 -21.89
C LYS A 154 15.42 -14.65 -23.02
N ASP A 155 15.95 -13.78 -23.86
CA ASP A 155 15.22 -13.11 -24.96
C ASP A 155 14.04 -12.21 -24.50
N ARG A 156 13.95 -11.89 -23.23
CA ARG A 156 13.09 -10.85 -22.66
C ARG A 156 13.95 -9.72 -22.08
N GLU A 157 14.90 -10.07 -21.22
CA GLU A 157 15.91 -9.15 -20.71
C GLU A 157 17.20 -9.22 -21.55
N PRO A 158 17.96 -8.11 -21.65
CA PRO A 158 19.19 -8.04 -22.45
C PRO A 158 20.21 -9.14 -22.09
N ASP A 159 20.39 -9.39 -20.80
CA ASP A 159 21.33 -10.38 -20.26
C ASP A 159 20.59 -11.58 -19.62
N GLY A 160 19.40 -11.90 -20.14
CA GLY A 160 18.56 -12.95 -19.60
C GLY A 160 19.19 -14.33 -19.60
N ILE A 161 19.10 -15.02 -18.45
CA ILE A 161 19.69 -16.37 -18.28
C ILE A 161 18.67 -17.47 -18.03
N ILE A 162 17.45 -17.16 -17.59
CA ILE A 162 16.39 -18.16 -17.39
C ILE A 162 15.83 -18.55 -18.77
N PRO A 163 15.96 -19.80 -19.22
CA PRO A 163 15.31 -20.25 -20.45
C PRO A 163 13.79 -20.09 -20.36
N LYS A 164 13.13 -19.63 -21.44
CA LYS A 164 11.68 -19.41 -21.45
C LYS A 164 10.87 -20.61 -20.98
N GLN A 165 11.28 -21.82 -21.38
CA GLN A 165 10.61 -23.06 -20.97
C GLN A 165 10.73 -23.35 -19.46
N ASN A 166 11.69 -22.73 -18.76
CA ASN A 166 11.91 -22.91 -17.33
C ASN A 166 11.27 -21.78 -16.49
N TYR A 167 10.71 -20.76 -17.14
CA TYR A 167 10.16 -19.58 -16.46
C TYR A 167 9.14 -19.94 -15.37
N GLU A 168 8.11 -20.70 -15.72
CA GLU A 168 7.08 -21.10 -14.75
C GLU A 168 7.59 -22.04 -13.66
N PHE A 169 8.58 -22.88 -13.99
CA PHE A 169 9.21 -23.72 -12.98
C PHE A 169 9.93 -22.90 -11.92
N VAL A 170 10.79 -21.96 -12.33
CA VAL A 170 11.53 -21.06 -11.41
C VAL A 170 10.57 -20.18 -10.63
N ARG A 171 9.48 -19.71 -11.27
CA ARG A 171 8.46 -18.91 -10.66
C ARG A 171 7.73 -19.64 -9.52
N ASN A 172 7.31 -20.87 -9.76
CA ASN A 172 6.64 -21.70 -8.76
C ASN A 172 7.58 -22.15 -7.64
N GLU A 173 8.86 -22.43 -7.95
CA GLU A 173 9.91 -22.71 -6.95
C GLU A 173 10.06 -21.53 -5.99
N LEU A 174 10.15 -20.30 -6.54
CA LEU A 174 10.31 -19.09 -5.74
C LEU A 174 9.06 -18.77 -4.90
N ILE A 175 7.85 -18.97 -5.45
CA ILE A 175 6.59 -18.83 -4.71
C ILE A 175 6.60 -19.74 -3.48
N ALA A 176 6.87 -21.02 -3.66
CA ALA A 176 6.90 -21.98 -2.56
C ALA A 176 7.93 -21.62 -1.48
N ALA A 177 9.12 -21.16 -1.88
CA ALA A 177 10.17 -20.74 -0.95
C ALA A 177 9.79 -19.46 -0.16
N LEU A 178 9.16 -18.49 -0.80
CA LEU A 178 8.70 -17.26 -0.14
C LEU A 178 7.51 -17.52 0.80
N GLU A 179 6.57 -18.36 0.43
CA GLU A 179 5.41 -18.72 1.27
C GLU A 179 5.78 -19.61 2.45
N ASP A 180 6.92 -20.32 2.39
CA ASP A 180 7.46 -21.07 3.55
C ASP A 180 8.40 -20.25 4.42
N GLN A 181 8.61 -18.96 4.12
CA GLN A 181 9.49 -18.08 4.88
C GLN A 181 9.04 -17.99 6.35
N ARG A 182 10.05 -18.04 7.24
CA ARG A 182 9.85 -18.04 8.68
C ARG A 182 10.62 -16.89 9.31
N ASP A 183 10.07 -16.34 10.39
CA ASP A 183 10.73 -15.34 11.21
C ASP A 183 11.96 -15.91 11.97
N GLN A 184 12.61 -15.04 12.74
CA GLN A 184 13.78 -15.42 13.56
C GLN A 184 13.44 -16.44 14.66
N ALA A 185 12.15 -16.55 15.04
CA ALA A 185 11.66 -17.54 16.00
C ALA A 185 11.24 -18.86 15.35
N GLY A 186 11.35 -18.97 14.00
CA GLY A 186 10.96 -20.13 13.23
C GLY A 186 9.47 -20.24 12.92
N GLN A 187 8.68 -19.22 13.19
CA GLN A 187 7.25 -19.16 12.89
C GLN A 187 7.04 -18.68 11.44
N LYS A 188 6.06 -19.25 10.74
CA LYS A 188 5.68 -18.79 9.39
C LYS A 188 5.13 -17.37 9.48
N ILE A 189 5.63 -16.47 8.63
CA ILE A 189 5.17 -15.07 8.56
C ILE A 189 3.94 -14.87 7.70
N ASN A 190 3.33 -15.95 7.17
CA ASN A 190 2.13 -15.89 6.33
C ASN A 190 2.28 -15.00 5.08
N THR A 191 3.43 -15.12 4.42
CA THR A 191 3.67 -14.44 3.14
C THR A 191 2.70 -14.94 2.07
N LYS A 192 2.16 -14.02 1.26
CA LYS A 192 1.32 -14.31 0.10
C LYS A 192 2.03 -13.83 -1.15
N VAL A 193 2.07 -14.69 -2.16
CA VAL A 193 2.71 -14.38 -3.44
C VAL A 193 1.69 -14.47 -4.56
N PHE A 194 1.65 -13.45 -5.40
CA PHE A 194 0.69 -13.35 -6.50
C PHE A 194 1.42 -13.26 -7.83
N LYS A 195 0.89 -13.93 -8.81
CA LYS A 195 1.19 -13.68 -10.23
C LYS A 195 0.28 -12.55 -10.71
N PRO A 196 0.81 -11.49 -11.36
CA PRO A 196 -0.02 -10.37 -11.81
C PRO A 196 -1.22 -10.79 -12.66
N GLU A 197 -1.04 -11.76 -13.56
CA GLU A 197 -2.10 -12.28 -14.42
C GLU A 197 -3.20 -13.08 -13.70
N GLU A 198 -3.01 -13.44 -12.42
CA GLU A 198 -4.03 -14.08 -11.59
C GLU A 198 -4.88 -13.07 -10.82
N ILE A 199 -4.42 -11.82 -10.71
CA ILE A 199 -5.10 -10.77 -9.94
C ILE A 199 -5.56 -9.58 -10.77
N TYR A 200 -5.06 -9.44 -12.00
CA TYR A 200 -5.47 -8.41 -12.96
C TYR A 200 -5.99 -9.06 -14.24
N SER A 201 -7.10 -8.54 -14.76
CA SER A 201 -7.66 -8.99 -16.04
C SER A 201 -6.72 -8.69 -17.21
N GLU A 202 -5.93 -7.63 -17.11
CA GLU A 202 -4.95 -7.23 -18.10
C GLU A 202 -3.68 -6.68 -17.45
N CYS A 203 -2.52 -7.23 -17.82
CA CYS A 203 -1.21 -6.73 -17.43
C CYS A 203 -0.63 -5.88 -18.57
N ARG A 204 -0.36 -4.60 -18.32
CA ARG A 204 0.17 -3.67 -19.30
C ARG A 204 1.61 -3.28 -18.99
N ASN A 205 2.36 -2.92 -20.06
CA ASN A 205 3.76 -2.49 -20.00
C ASN A 205 4.68 -3.56 -19.39
N ILE A 206 5.39 -3.25 -18.30
CA ILE A 206 6.37 -4.12 -17.65
C ILE A 206 5.89 -4.41 -16.22
N PRO A 207 4.97 -5.38 -16.03
CA PRO A 207 4.58 -5.79 -14.70
C PRO A 207 5.74 -6.54 -14.02
N PRO A 208 5.79 -6.61 -12.67
CA PRO A 208 6.66 -7.57 -11.99
C PRO A 208 6.24 -8.99 -12.33
N ASP A 209 7.16 -9.94 -12.24
CA ASP A 209 6.85 -11.35 -12.42
C ASP A 209 6.11 -11.94 -11.20
N LEU A 210 6.39 -11.40 -10.00
CA LEU A 210 5.68 -11.73 -8.77
C LEU A 210 5.47 -10.48 -7.91
N ILE A 211 4.32 -10.45 -7.23
CA ILE A 211 3.97 -9.48 -6.18
C ILE A 211 3.96 -10.22 -4.85
N VAL A 212 4.68 -9.71 -3.85
CA VAL A 212 4.89 -10.41 -2.58
C VAL A 212 4.38 -9.56 -1.41
N TYR A 213 3.38 -10.07 -0.69
CA TYR A 213 2.86 -9.49 0.54
C TYR A 213 3.45 -10.25 1.73
N TYR A 214 4.52 -9.72 2.30
CA TYR A 214 5.17 -10.31 3.47
C TYR A 214 4.29 -10.17 4.70
N GLY A 215 3.97 -11.31 5.34
CA GLY A 215 3.08 -11.35 6.50
C GLY A 215 1.69 -10.77 6.21
N ASP A 216 1.18 -10.93 4.99
CA ASP A 216 -0.06 -10.29 4.50
C ASP A 216 -0.01 -8.75 4.70
N LEU A 217 1.14 -8.14 4.38
CA LEU A 217 1.49 -6.71 4.53
C LEU A 217 1.92 -6.28 5.95
N ALA A 218 2.00 -7.17 6.95
CA ALA A 218 2.56 -6.82 8.26
C ALA A 218 4.07 -6.51 8.21
N TRP A 219 4.77 -6.96 7.16
CA TRP A 219 6.19 -6.69 6.93
C TRP A 219 6.39 -5.89 5.65
N ARG A 220 7.20 -4.85 5.72
CA ARG A 220 7.59 -4.06 4.56
C ARG A 220 8.66 -4.78 3.74
N SER A 221 8.67 -4.60 2.43
CA SER A 221 9.75 -5.03 1.55
C SER A 221 10.83 -3.96 1.45
N ILE A 222 12.07 -4.30 1.77
CA ILE A 222 13.24 -3.42 1.67
C ILE A 222 14.07 -3.85 0.46
N GLY A 223 14.25 -2.93 -0.48
CA GLY A 223 14.95 -3.20 -1.74
C GLY A 223 16.46 -2.95 -1.71
N SER A 224 16.96 -2.21 -0.71
CA SER A 224 18.38 -1.94 -0.53
C SER A 224 19.18 -3.20 -0.15
N VAL A 225 20.48 -3.15 -0.35
CA VAL A 225 21.48 -4.19 -0.02
C VAL A 225 22.54 -3.66 0.93
N GLY A 226 23.36 -4.52 1.53
CA GLY A 226 24.38 -4.12 2.51
C GLY A 226 23.90 -4.24 3.95
N HIS A 227 22.71 -4.82 4.18
CA HIS A 227 22.16 -5.02 5.52
C HIS A 227 22.80 -6.18 6.28
N ASN A 228 23.45 -7.11 5.60
CA ASN A 228 23.99 -8.35 6.18
C ASN A 228 22.93 -9.19 6.93
N SER A 229 21.66 -8.91 6.72
CA SER A 229 20.51 -9.54 7.36
C SER A 229 19.31 -9.50 6.42
N VAL A 230 18.50 -10.55 6.45
CA VAL A 230 17.19 -10.57 5.78
C VAL A 230 16.16 -9.72 6.53
N TRP A 231 16.39 -9.48 7.82
CA TRP A 231 15.47 -8.80 8.72
C TRP A 231 15.97 -7.41 9.07
N ALA A 232 15.09 -6.42 9.01
CA ALA A 232 15.36 -5.07 9.47
C ALA A 232 14.26 -4.63 10.45
N ASN A 233 14.69 -3.96 11.53
CA ASN A 233 13.78 -3.40 12.52
C ASN A 233 13.32 -1.98 12.15
N GLU A 234 14.00 -1.36 11.21
CA GLU A 234 13.72 0.01 10.73
C GLU A 234 13.58 0.00 9.22
N ASN A 235 12.81 0.97 8.75
CA ASN A 235 12.61 1.20 7.33
C ASN A 235 13.82 1.91 6.71
N ASP A 236 14.13 1.61 5.45
CA ASP A 236 15.17 2.28 4.66
C ASP A 236 14.78 3.70 4.21
N THR A 237 13.54 4.12 4.42
CA THR A 237 13.00 5.46 4.07
C THR A 237 12.73 6.37 5.27
N GLY A 238 13.14 5.96 6.48
CA GLY A 238 12.96 6.70 7.73
C GLY A 238 11.95 6.06 8.69
N ALA A 239 11.62 6.77 9.78
CA ALA A 239 10.70 6.28 10.79
C ALA A 239 9.29 6.10 10.21
N ASP A 240 8.83 4.86 10.22
CA ASP A 240 7.55 4.44 9.66
C ASP A 240 7.09 3.20 10.43
N ASP A 241 5.99 3.30 11.15
CA ASP A 241 5.52 2.30 12.10
C ASP A 241 4.24 1.58 11.64
N ALA A 242 3.71 1.97 10.48
CA ALA A 242 2.52 1.39 9.89
C ALA A 242 2.77 0.87 8.48
N ASN A 243 2.02 -0.13 8.10
CA ASN A 243 1.90 -0.55 6.70
C ASN A 243 0.43 -0.47 6.26
N HIS A 244 0.20 -0.59 4.97
CA HIS A 244 -1.14 -0.57 4.41
C HIS A 244 -1.88 -1.88 4.71
N SER A 245 -3.15 -1.76 5.13
CA SER A 245 -4.07 -2.89 5.26
C SER A 245 -4.94 -3.00 4.02
N ARG A 246 -5.30 -4.22 3.64
CA ARG A 246 -6.12 -4.49 2.45
C ARG A 246 -7.56 -3.98 2.55
N HIS A 247 -8.04 -3.74 3.76
CA HIS A 247 -9.42 -3.29 4.01
C HIS A 247 -9.44 -1.82 4.40
N GLY A 248 -10.11 -1.02 3.60
CA GLY A 248 -10.38 0.38 3.86
C GLY A 248 -11.79 0.60 4.39
N ILE A 249 -12.27 1.83 4.23
CA ILE A 249 -13.63 2.24 4.58
C ILE A 249 -14.40 2.70 3.35
N PHE A 250 -15.72 2.53 3.40
CA PHE A 250 -16.64 3.10 2.44
C PHE A 250 -17.87 3.60 3.20
N VAL A 251 -18.25 4.85 2.98
CA VAL A 251 -19.50 5.44 3.48
C VAL A 251 -20.18 6.15 2.32
N MET A 252 -21.47 5.93 2.16
CA MET A 252 -22.30 6.60 1.18
C MET A 252 -23.53 7.17 1.88
N SER A 253 -23.83 8.46 1.67
CA SER A 253 -24.97 9.16 2.26
C SER A 253 -25.54 10.16 1.26
N GLY A 254 -26.86 10.38 1.28
CA GLY A 254 -27.52 11.38 0.44
C GLY A 254 -28.61 10.84 -0.47
N ASP A 255 -28.94 9.57 -0.41
CA ASP A 255 -30.11 9.02 -1.14
C ASP A 255 -31.33 8.85 -0.22
N ASN A 256 -32.53 8.96 -0.77
CA ASN A 256 -33.85 9.07 -0.12
C ASN A 256 -34.29 7.91 0.79
N GLY A 257 -33.39 7.34 1.55
CA GLY A 257 -33.69 6.29 2.50
C GLY A 257 -32.49 6.00 3.39
N TYR A 258 -32.50 6.57 4.58
CA TYR A 258 -31.54 6.26 5.65
C TYR A 258 -31.67 4.78 6.05
N HIS A 259 -30.97 3.92 5.34
CA HIS A 259 -30.73 2.57 5.80
C HIS A 259 -29.27 2.52 6.27
N SER A 260 -29.08 2.58 7.60
CA SER A 260 -27.80 2.25 8.19
C SER A 260 -27.56 0.75 8.00
N GLU A 261 -26.94 0.39 6.89
CA GLU A 261 -26.60 -0.98 6.55
C GLU A 261 -25.09 -1.11 6.46
N ARG A 262 -24.53 -2.12 7.13
CA ARG A 262 -23.15 -2.52 6.93
C ARG A 262 -23.06 -3.46 5.73
N ARG A 263 -22.23 -3.13 4.76
CA ARG A 263 -21.95 -3.96 3.58
C ARG A 263 -20.50 -4.43 3.62
N ASP A 264 -20.31 -5.72 3.41
CA ASP A 264 -19.01 -6.34 3.25
C ASP A 264 -18.80 -6.74 1.78
N GLY A 265 -17.51 -6.91 1.38
CA GLY A 265 -17.15 -7.38 0.04
C GLY A 265 -17.08 -6.31 -1.04
N LEU A 266 -17.28 -5.03 -0.71
CA LEU A 266 -17.08 -3.92 -1.65
C LEU A 266 -15.62 -3.79 -2.04
N LYS A 267 -15.38 -3.36 -3.28
CA LYS A 267 -14.06 -3.15 -3.86
C LYS A 267 -13.88 -1.70 -4.25
N ILE A 268 -12.65 -1.20 -4.20
CA ILE A 268 -12.35 0.18 -4.62
C ILE A 268 -12.79 0.46 -6.07
N MET A 269 -12.75 -0.55 -6.94
CA MET A 269 -13.19 -0.44 -8.33
C MET A 269 -14.70 -0.26 -8.49
N ASP A 270 -15.51 -0.52 -7.45
CA ASP A 270 -16.97 -0.33 -7.46
C ASP A 270 -17.36 1.16 -7.31
N VAL A 271 -16.44 2.00 -6.84
CA VAL A 271 -16.70 3.42 -6.56
C VAL A 271 -17.01 4.19 -7.84
N THR A 272 -16.16 4.07 -8.86
CA THR A 272 -16.34 4.85 -10.11
C THR A 272 -17.62 4.47 -10.86
N PRO A 273 -17.95 3.19 -11.13
CA PRO A 273 -19.23 2.85 -11.75
C PRO A 273 -20.43 3.31 -10.91
N THR A 274 -20.32 3.28 -9.57
CA THR A 274 -21.39 3.79 -8.70
C THR A 274 -21.59 5.31 -8.89
N VAL A 275 -20.52 6.09 -8.94
CA VAL A 275 -20.60 7.54 -9.18
C VAL A 275 -21.21 7.83 -10.56
N LEU A 276 -20.77 7.13 -11.61
CA LEU A 276 -21.31 7.31 -12.96
C LEU A 276 -22.80 6.99 -13.04
N ASP A 277 -23.24 5.88 -12.42
CA ASP A 277 -24.64 5.48 -12.36
C ASP A 277 -25.49 6.55 -11.68
N ARG A 278 -25.03 7.08 -10.53
CA ARG A 278 -25.72 8.14 -9.79
C ARG A 278 -25.80 9.46 -10.54
N MET A 279 -24.84 9.73 -11.40
CA MET A 279 -24.82 10.91 -12.29
C MET A 279 -25.63 10.68 -13.60
N GLY A 280 -26.17 9.49 -13.83
CA GLY A 280 -26.88 9.15 -15.07
C GLY A 280 -25.95 9.07 -16.28
N ILE A 281 -24.68 8.77 -16.07
CA ILE A 281 -23.64 8.64 -17.12
C ILE A 281 -23.45 7.15 -17.42
N ASP A 282 -23.39 6.81 -18.72
CA ASP A 282 -23.14 5.44 -19.16
C ASP A 282 -21.81 4.89 -18.62
N ILE A 283 -21.85 3.71 -17.99
CA ILE A 283 -20.68 3.04 -17.48
C ILE A 283 -19.91 2.40 -18.63
N PRO A 284 -18.65 2.78 -18.86
CA PRO A 284 -17.81 2.16 -19.89
C PRO A 284 -17.67 0.64 -19.68
N TRP A 285 -17.83 -0.12 -20.76
CA TRP A 285 -17.82 -1.58 -20.74
C TRP A 285 -16.54 -2.22 -20.20
N TYR A 286 -15.42 -1.49 -20.15
CA TYR A 286 -14.13 -1.96 -19.64
C TYR A 286 -13.95 -1.73 -18.13
N MET A 287 -14.91 -1.15 -17.45
CA MET A 287 -14.90 -1.05 -16.00
C MET A 287 -15.29 -2.39 -15.38
N GLU A 288 -14.48 -2.86 -14.42
CA GLU A 288 -14.64 -4.18 -13.80
C GLU A 288 -15.47 -4.15 -12.51
N GLY A 289 -15.67 -2.96 -11.93
CA GLY A 289 -16.43 -2.79 -10.69
C GLY A 289 -17.94 -2.84 -10.90
N ASP A 290 -18.66 -3.19 -9.86
CA ASP A 290 -20.11 -3.23 -9.81
C ASP A 290 -20.69 -1.93 -9.21
N VAL A 291 -21.93 -1.58 -9.59
CA VAL A 291 -22.66 -0.46 -8.98
C VAL A 291 -23.13 -0.84 -7.57
N ILE A 292 -22.76 -0.05 -6.59
CA ILE A 292 -23.24 -0.17 -5.20
C ILE A 292 -24.66 0.41 -5.12
N LYS A 293 -25.63 -0.46 -4.88
CA LYS A 293 -27.06 -0.11 -4.81
C LYS A 293 -27.50 0.20 -3.40
#